data_6cbfb772c68d6c4788f9338a0059a31d
#
_entry.id   6cbfb772c68d6c4788f9338a0059a31d
#
_cell.length_a   1.000
_cell.length_b   1.000
_cell.length_c   1.000
_cell.angle_alpha   90.00
_cell.angle_beta   90.00
_cell.angle_gamma   90.00
#
_symmetry.space_group_name_H-M   'P 1'
#
loop_
_entity.id
_entity.type
_entity.pdbx_description
1 polymer ?
#
loop_
_entity_poly.entity_id
_entity_poly.type
_entity_poly.pdbx_seq_one_letter_code
_entity_poly.pdbx_strand_id
1 'polypeptide(L)'
;MLKTILIALDGSEIAERVIQTLDNLAFSKDAKVVLCHVFPTPESEMELPADRPQPESPTFSYFNIEKQLQSYQENLSVTSELELVTGDPAEEIIRLANIYKTDLIIIGSRGLIGMKRIVQGSVSSQVVEEANCSVLVVKPG
;
A
#
# COMPACT_ATOMS: atom_id res chain seq x y z
N MET A 1 -18.55 8.99 9.69
CA MET A 1 -18.30 7.92 8.73
C MET A 1 -17.16 8.26 7.82
N LEU A 2 -16.38 7.25 7.45
CA LEU A 2 -15.23 7.46 6.58
C LEU A 2 -15.69 7.72 5.16
N LYS A 3 -15.05 8.66 4.49
CA LYS A 3 -15.39 9.03 3.12
C LYS A 3 -14.30 8.62 2.12
N THR A 4 -13.05 8.77 2.49
CA THR A 4 -11.95 8.43 1.60
C THR A 4 -10.94 7.59 2.36
N ILE A 5 -10.67 6.41 1.85
CA ILE A 5 -9.77 5.45 2.48
C ILE A 5 -8.67 5.12 1.49
N LEU A 6 -7.42 5.29 1.91
CA LEU A 6 -6.26 4.91 1.10
C LEU A 6 -5.72 3.60 1.63
N ILE A 7 -5.62 2.62 0.76
CA ILE A 7 -5.09 1.31 1.11
C ILE A 7 -3.76 1.12 0.41
N ALA A 8 -2.70 1.00 1.19
CA ALA A 8 -1.36 0.81 0.66
C ALA A 8 -1.05 -0.69 0.59
N LEU A 9 -0.84 -1.19 -0.60
CA LEU A 9 -0.58 -2.61 -0.85
C LEU A 9 0.82 -2.79 -1.41
N ASP A 10 1.51 -3.80 -0.92
CA ASP A 10 2.88 -4.07 -1.35
C ASP A 10 3.01 -5.34 -2.18
N GLY A 11 1.89 -5.98 -2.52
CA GLY A 11 1.91 -7.20 -3.31
C GLY A 11 2.18 -8.45 -2.49
N SER A 12 2.30 -8.33 -1.18
CA SER A 12 2.56 -9.47 -0.31
C SER A 12 1.27 -10.17 0.09
N GLU A 13 1.41 -11.29 0.80
CA GLU A 13 0.26 -12.05 1.29
C GLU A 13 -0.62 -11.24 2.22
N ILE A 14 -0.04 -10.28 2.93
CA ILE A 14 -0.81 -9.48 3.88
C ILE A 14 -1.79 -8.55 3.16
N ALA A 15 -1.62 -8.35 1.84
CA ALA A 15 -2.51 -7.49 1.08
C ALA A 15 -3.96 -7.95 1.18
N GLU A 16 -4.21 -9.26 1.10
CA GLU A 16 -5.57 -9.76 1.22
C GLU A 16 -6.16 -9.44 2.59
N ARG A 17 -5.35 -9.57 3.62
CA ARG A 17 -5.81 -9.28 4.97
C ARG A 17 -6.12 -7.79 5.13
N VAL A 18 -5.33 -6.95 4.50
CA VAL A 18 -5.58 -5.51 4.51
C VAL A 18 -6.91 -5.21 3.83
N ILE A 19 -7.16 -5.83 2.69
CA ILE A 19 -8.43 -5.65 1.97
C ILE A 19 -9.60 -6.15 2.81
N GLN A 20 -9.46 -7.30 3.44
CA GLN A 20 -10.51 -7.86 4.28
C GLN A 20 -10.86 -6.96 5.46
N THR A 21 -9.87 -6.23 5.95
CA THR A 21 -10.11 -5.32 7.07
C THR A 21 -11.16 -4.27 6.70
N LEU A 22 -11.23 -3.92 5.44
CA LEU A 22 -12.20 -2.93 4.97
C LEU A 22 -13.64 -3.36 5.28
N ASP A 23 -13.90 -4.66 5.25
CA ASP A 23 -15.25 -5.16 5.52
C ASP A 23 -15.70 -4.93 6.95
N ASN A 24 -14.77 -4.65 7.84
CA ASN A 24 -15.06 -4.42 9.25
C ASN A 24 -15.23 -2.95 9.58
N LEU A 25 -15.12 -2.07 8.60
CA LEU A 25 -15.18 -0.63 8.82
C LEU A 25 -16.50 -0.06 8.35
N ALA A 26 -16.97 0.94 9.09
CA ALA A 26 -18.16 1.69 8.69
C ALA A 26 -17.73 2.89 7.85
N PHE A 27 -18.25 3.00 6.65
CA PHE A 27 -17.94 4.14 5.82
C PHE A 27 -19.17 4.61 5.07
N SER A 28 -19.08 5.82 4.52
CA SER A 28 -20.18 6.46 3.84
C SER A 28 -20.58 5.68 2.58
N LYS A 29 -21.84 5.79 2.19
CA LYS A 29 -22.29 5.20 0.93
C LYS A 29 -21.55 5.78 -0.26
N ASP A 30 -21.10 7.01 -0.12
CA ASP A 30 -20.33 7.67 -1.18
C ASP A 30 -18.83 7.52 -0.99
N ALA A 31 -18.43 6.58 -0.14
CA ALA A 31 -17.02 6.39 0.14
C ALA A 31 -16.24 6.03 -1.10
N LYS A 32 -14.98 6.46 -1.11
CA LYS A 32 -14.05 6.15 -2.18
C LYS A 32 -12.84 5.46 -1.58
N VAL A 33 -12.39 4.41 -2.24
CA VAL A 33 -11.21 3.68 -1.82
C VAL A 33 -10.13 3.89 -2.87
N VAL A 34 -8.94 4.25 -2.43
CA VAL A 34 -7.79 4.36 -3.32
C VAL A 34 -6.85 3.22 -2.98
N LEU A 35 -6.62 2.34 -3.94
CA LEU A 35 -5.65 1.25 -3.78
C LEU A 35 -4.34 1.71 -4.38
N CYS A 36 -3.29 1.76 -3.57
CA CYS A 36 -2.01 2.23 -4.08
C CYS A 36 -0.90 1.23 -3.86
N HIS A 37 0.06 1.27 -4.75
CA HIS A 37 1.30 0.53 -4.64
C HIS A 37 2.43 1.45 -5.04
N VAL A 38 3.51 1.43 -4.28
CA VAL A 38 4.68 2.26 -4.56
C VAL A 38 5.82 1.35 -4.99
N PHE A 39 6.35 1.59 -6.18
CA PHE A 39 7.52 0.89 -6.67
C PHE A 39 8.76 1.63 -6.15
N PRO A 40 9.66 0.96 -5.42
CA PRO A 40 10.85 1.63 -4.91
C PRO A 40 11.72 2.15 -6.04
N THR A 41 12.40 3.27 -5.80
CA THR A 41 13.36 3.78 -6.76
C THR A 41 14.64 2.96 -6.68
N PRO A 42 15.50 3.04 -7.71
CA PRO A 42 16.80 2.37 -7.63
C PRO A 42 17.60 2.78 -6.39
N GLU A 43 17.49 4.01 -5.96
CA GLU A 43 18.19 4.44 -4.74
C GLU A 43 17.69 3.67 -3.52
N SER A 44 16.39 3.45 -3.43
CA SER A 44 15.83 2.69 -2.32
C SER A 44 16.29 1.25 -2.33
N GLU A 45 16.64 0.74 -3.51
CA GLU A 45 17.05 -0.64 -3.67
C GLU A 45 18.56 -0.86 -3.52
N MET A 46 19.31 0.19 -3.35
CA MET A 46 20.77 0.09 -3.24
C MET A 46 21.24 -0.75 -2.07
N GLU A 47 20.39 -0.95 -1.10
CA GLU A 47 20.74 -1.77 0.06
C GLU A 47 20.59 -3.26 -0.21
N LEU A 48 20.06 -3.64 -1.36
CA LEU A 48 19.89 -5.03 -1.68
C LEU A 48 21.22 -5.66 -2.06
N PRO A 49 21.44 -6.94 -1.70
CA PRO A 49 22.70 -7.61 -2.03
C PRO A 49 22.95 -7.61 -3.54
N ALA A 50 24.19 -7.37 -3.91
CA ALA A 50 24.58 -7.34 -5.33
C ALA A 50 24.43 -8.70 -6.01
N ASP A 51 24.53 -9.78 -5.26
CA ASP A 51 24.42 -11.13 -5.82
C ASP A 51 22.98 -11.62 -5.90
N ARG A 52 22.05 -10.78 -5.56
CA ARG A 52 20.65 -11.14 -5.63
C ARG A 52 20.25 -11.34 -7.09
N PRO A 53 19.48 -12.40 -7.39
CA PRO A 53 19.02 -12.58 -8.77
C PRO A 53 18.29 -11.34 -9.26
N GLN A 54 18.47 -11.05 -10.53
CA GLN A 54 17.80 -9.90 -11.12
C GLN A 54 16.31 -10.11 -11.08
N PRO A 55 15.56 -9.14 -10.65
CA PRO A 55 14.09 -9.24 -10.68
C PRO A 55 13.62 -9.20 -12.13
N GLU A 56 12.36 -9.51 -12.30
CA GLU A 56 11.74 -9.39 -13.60
C GLU A 56 11.82 -7.93 -14.06
N SER A 57 11.65 -7.73 -15.38
CA SER A 57 11.73 -6.39 -15.91
C SER A 57 10.74 -5.46 -15.18
N PRO A 58 11.07 -4.18 -15.03
CA PRO A 58 10.15 -3.25 -14.39
C PRO A 58 8.78 -3.23 -15.04
N THR A 59 8.71 -3.34 -16.35
CA THR A 59 7.43 -3.36 -17.06
C THR A 59 6.59 -4.56 -16.67
N PHE A 60 7.23 -5.72 -16.55
CA PHE A 60 6.53 -6.93 -16.17
C PHE A 60 6.02 -6.86 -14.74
N SER A 61 6.84 -6.34 -13.83
CA SER A 61 6.44 -6.17 -12.44
C SER A 61 5.26 -5.22 -12.30
N TYR A 62 5.30 -4.12 -13.03
CA TYR A 62 4.21 -3.16 -13.02
C TYR A 62 2.92 -3.82 -13.48
N PHE A 63 2.98 -4.57 -14.57
CA PHE A 63 1.81 -5.23 -15.13
C PHE A 63 1.20 -6.22 -14.13
N ASN A 64 2.05 -6.99 -13.46
CA ASN A 64 1.57 -7.98 -12.49
C ASN A 64 0.90 -7.31 -11.29
N ILE A 65 1.49 -6.25 -10.79
CA ILE A 65 0.93 -5.52 -9.65
C ILE A 65 -0.39 -4.88 -10.06
N GLU A 66 -0.43 -4.27 -11.23
CA GLU A 66 -1.65 -3.64 -11.71
C GLU A 66 -2.78 -4.66 -11.81
N LYS A 67 -2.51 -5.83 -12.35
CA LYS A 67 -3.52 -6.88 -12.43
C LYS A 67 -3.99 -7.33 -11.06
N GLN A 68 -3.08 -7.45 -10.13
CA GLN A 68 -3.43 -7.85 -8.77
C GLN A 68 -4.35 -6.83 -8.12
N LEU A 69 -4.02 -5.56 -8.25
CA LEU A 69 -4.83 -4.51 -7.67
C LEU A 69 -6.20 -4.42 -8.36
N GLN A 70 -6.25 -4.63 -9.67
CA GLN A 70 -7.52 -4.67 -10.38
C GLN A 70 -8.40 -5.81 -9.87
N SER A 71 -7.79 -6.93 -9.54
CA SER A 71 -8.51 -8.06 -8.98
C SER A 71 -9.16 -7.71 -7.65
N TYR A 72 -8.42 -7.01 -6.80
CA TYR A 72 -9.00 -6.53 -5.54
C TYR A 72 -10.11 -5.52 -5.80
N GLN A 73 -9.90 -4.64 -6.77
CA GLN A 73 -10.87 -3.62 -7.11
C GLN A 73 -12.21 -4.22 -7.53
N GLU A 74 -12.17 -5.31 -8.28
CA GLU A 74 -13.38 -5.97 -8.73
C GLU A 74 -14.23 -6.50 -7.59
N ASN A 75 -13.61 -6.79 -6.46
CA ASN A 75 -14.31 -7.35 -5.31
C ASN A 75 -14.80 -6.29 -4.33
N LEU A 76 -14.52 -5.02 -4.61
CA LEU A 76 -14.96 -3.94 -3.74
C LEU A 76 -16.35 -3.47 -4.15
N SER A 77 -17.18 -3.19 -3.17
CA SER A 77 -18.54 -2.73 -3.41
C SER A 77 -18.63 -1.20 -3.48
N VAL A 78 -17.52 -0.51 -3.31
CA VAL A 78 -17.48 0.94 -3.32
C VAL A 78 -16.64 1.44 -4.48
N THR A 79 -16.81 2.71 -4.81
CA THR A 79 -15.98 3.35 -5.84
C THR A 79 -14.52 3.25 -5.47
N SER A 80 -13.69 2.86 -6.42
CA SER A 80 -12.26 2.71 -6.14
C SER A 80 -11.42 3.23 -7.29
N GLU A 81 -10.19 3.63 -6.95
CA GLU A 81 -9.19 4.05 -7.93
C GLU A 81 -7.88 3.34 -7.62
N LEU A 82 -7.07 3.20 -8.64
CA LEU A 82 -5.74 2.61 -8.51
C LEU A 82 -4.69 3.70 -8.68
N GLU A 83 -3.67 3.66 -7.83
CA GLU A 83 -2.52 4.56 -7.94
C GLU A 83 -1.26 3.73 -7.90
N LEU A 84 -0.54 3.73 -8.98
CA LEU A 84 0.73 3.02 -9.11
C LEU A 84 1.80 4.08 -9.32
N VAL A 85 2.63 4.27 -8.30
CA VAL A 85 3.64 5.34 -8.32
C VAL A 85 5.01 4.79 -8.00
N THR A 86 6.02 5.58 -8.25
CA THR A 86 7.41 5.21 -7.97
C THR A 86 8.00 6.23 -7.01
N GLY A 87 8.74 5.75 -6.03
CA GLY A 87 9.38 6.66 -5.08
C GLY A 87 9.63 5.99 -3.75
N ASP A 88 9.83 6.80 -2.74
CA ASP A 88 9.95 6.30 -1.38
C ASP A 88 8.56 5.91 -0.87
N PRO A 89 8.36 4.67 -0.44
CA PRO A 89 7.02 4.20 -0.10
C PRO A 89 6.28 5.08 0.90
N ALA A 90 6.90 5.41 2.02
CA ALA A 90 6.20 6.20 3.02
C ALA A 90 5.87 7.61 2.52
N GLU A 91 6.82 8.25 1.84
CA GLU A 91 6.60 9.59 1.30
C GLU A 91 5.47 9.60 0.28
N GLU A 92 5.45 8.63 -0.62
CA GLU A 92 4.42 8.58 -1.65
C GLU A 92 3.05 8.27 -1.09
N ILE A 93 2.98 7.40 -0.10
CA ILE A 93 1.71 7.11 0.55
C ILE A 93 1.15 8.37 1.20
N ILE A 94 1.99 9.11 1.90
CA ILE A 94 1.57 10.34 2.55
C ILE A 94 1.16 11.39 1.53
N ARG A 95 1.92 11.51 0.44
CA ARG A 95 1.60 12.44 -0.63
C ARG A 95 0.23 12.14 -1.22
N LEU A 96 -0.04 10.87 -1.52
CA LEU A 96 -1.33 10.48 -2.08
C LEU A 96 -2.47 10.71 -1.09
N ALA A 97 -2.22 10.42 0.18
CA ALA A 97 -3.23 10.65 1.20
C ALA A 97 -3.62 12.13 1.27
N ASN A 98 -2.65 13.01 1.12
CA ASN A 98 -2.92 14.44 1.13
C ASN A 98 -3.66 14.89 -0.15
N ILE A 99 -3.28 14.34 -1.29
CA ILE A 99 -3.94 14.67 -2.56
C ILE A 99 -5.43 14.30 -2.51
N TYR A 100 -5.73 13.12 -1.99
CA TYR A 100 -7.09 12.62 -1.94
C TYR A 100 -7.85 13.08 -0.71
N LYS A 101 -7.21 13.83 0.17
CA LYS A 101 -7.82 14.26 1.43
C LYS A 101 -8.37 13.07 2.20
N THR A 102 -7.52 12.08 2.36
CA THR A 102 -7.86 10.79 2.93
C THR A 102 -8.22 10.89 4.41
N ASP A 103 -9.25 10.17 4.81
CA ASP A 103 -9.68 10.11 6.22
C ASP A 103 -8.97 9.00 6.98
N LEU A 104 -8.58 7.94 6.27
CA LEU A 104 -7.94 6.79 6.90
C LEU A 104 -7.00 6.12 5.92
N ILE A 105 -5.79 5.84 6.38
CA ILE A 105 -4.84 5.01 5.64
C ILE A 105 -4.86 3.63 6.26
N ILE A 106 -4.98 2.60 5.44
CA ILE A 106 -4.84 1.21 5.90
C ILE A 106 -3.57 0.66 5.31
N ILE A 107 -2.69 0.14 6.15
CA ILE A 107 -1.39 -0.35 5.72
C ILE A 107 -1.01 -1.58 6.52
N GLY A 108 -0.31 -2.52 5.89
CA GLY A 108 0.17 -3.70 6.59
C GLY A 108 1.37 -3.37 7.46
N SER A 109 1.51 -4.10 8.56
CA SER A 109 2.64 -3.90 9.46
C SER A 109 3.93 -4.44 8.88
N ARG A 110 3.83 -5.39 7.94
CA ARG A 110 4.99 -5.90 7.24
C ARG A 110 5.12 -5.18 5.92
N GLY A 111 6.29 -4.66 5.67
CA GLY A 111 6.52 -3.96 4.43
C GLY A 111 6.85 -4.91 3.31
N LEU A 112 7.81 -4.54 2.54
CA LEU A 112 8.16 -5.24 1.32
C LEU A 112 8.49 -6.70 1.54
N ILE A 113 8.22 -7.47 0.51
CA ILE A 113 8.47 -8.89 0.48
C ILE A 113 9.93 -9.19 0.82
N GLY A 114 10.12 -10.20 1.68
CA GLY A 114 11.44 -10.68 1.99
C GLY A 114 12.26 -9.78 2.88
N MET A 115 11.74 -8.66 3.28
CA MET A 115 12.45 -7.79 4.19
C MET A 115 12.55 -8.43 5.56
N LYS A 116 13.72 -8.37 6.14
CA LYS A 116 13.93 -8.93 7.46
C LYS A 116 13.26 -8.06 8.50
N ARG A 117 13.06 -8.62 9.66
CA ARG A 117 12.39 -7.90 10.74
C ARG A 117 13.09 -6.62 11.16
N ILE A 118 14.35 -6.45 10.83
CA ILE A 118 15.05 -5.21 11.16
C ILE A 118 14.35 -4.02 10.51
N VAL A 119 13.87 -4.21 9.27
CA VAL A 119 13.18 -3.15 8.56
C VAL A 119 11.69 -3.40 8.48
N GLN A 120 11.23 -4.45 9.15
CA GLN A 120 9.82 -4.78 9.17
C GLN A 120 9.05 -3.65 9.83
N GLY A 121 8.02 -3.17 9.15
CA GLY A 121 7.20 -2.11 9.68
C GLY A 121 7.78 -0.72 9.56
N SER A 122 8.96 -0.58 8.93
CA SER A 122 9.56 0.76 8.81
C SER A 122 8.67 1.71 8.03
N VAL A 123 8.05 1.25 6.96
CA VAL A 123 7.17 2.09 6.16
C VAL A 123 5.91 2.44 6.97
N SER A 124 5.29 1.45 7.60
CA SER A 124 4.09 1.71 8.37
C SER A 124 4.38 2.62 9.56
N SER A 125 5.52 2.46 10.21
CA SER A 125 5.90 3.32 11.33
C SER A 125 6.05 4.76 10.89
N GLN A 126 6.69 4.99 9.76
CA GLN A 126 6.87 6.33 9.24
C GLN A 126 5.53 6.95 8.84
N VAL A 127 4.66 6.16 8.22
CA VAL A 127 3.34 6.64 7.84
C VAL A 127 2.54 7.03 9.07
N VAL A 128 2.58 6.20 10.11
CA VAL A 128 1.87 6.52 11.37
C VAL A 128 2.37 7.83 11.94
N GLU A 129 3.67 8.04 11.91
CA GLU A 129 4.25 9.24 12.50
C GLU A 129 3.96 10.51 11.71
N GLU A 130 3.96 10.41 10.38
CA GLU A 130 3.93 11.61 9.54
C GLU A 130 2.60 11.89 8.86
N ALA A 131 1.68 10.95 8.85
CA ALA A 131 0.41 11.17 8.17
C ALA A 131 -0.43 12.22 8.89
N ASN A 132 -1.23 12.94 8.11
CA ASN A 132 -2.14 13.96 8.65
C ASN A 132 -3.53 13.39 8.95
N CYS A 133 -3.72 12.10 8.77
CA CYS A 133 -5.00 11.45 9.03
C CYS A 133 -4.76 10.21 9.89
N SER A 134 -5.84 9.53 10.23
CA SER A 134 -5.74 8.29 11.01
C SER A 134 -5.10 7.19 10.17
N VAL A 135 -4.39 6.28 10.84
CA VAL A 135 -3.73 5.17 10.18
C VAL A 135 -4.08 3.89 10.92
N LEU A 136 -4.55 2.91 10.16
CA LEU A 136 -4.83 1.58 10.70
C LEU A 136 -3.76 0.63 10.21
N VAL A 137 -3.02 0.05 11.12
CA VAL A 137 -1.95 -0.90 10.78
C VAL A 137 -2.49 -2.31 10.95
N VAL A 138 -2.46 -3.08 9.87
CA VAL A 138 -2.97 -4.45 9.88
C VAL A 138 -1.81 -5.41 10.09
N LYS A 139 -1.92 -6.24 11.09
CA LYS A 139 -0.88 -7.21 11.40
C LYS A 139 -1.14 -8.53 10.68
N PRO A 140 -0.07 -9.30 10.41
CA PRO A 140 -0.27 -10.65 9.84
C PRO A 140 -1.07 -11.50 10.83
N GLY A 141 -1.91 -12.35 10.28
CA GLY A 141 -2.75 -13.24 11.07
C GLY A 141 -1.99 -14.33 11.78
#